data_9a870621e2c1dfdbd46264aff8c74d89
#
_entry.id   9a870621e2c1dfdbd46264aff8c74d89
#
_cell.length_a   1.000
_cell.length_b   1.000
_cell.length_c   1.000
_cell.angle_alpha   90.00
_cell.angle_beta   90.00
_cell.angle_gamma   90.00
#
_symmetry.space_group_name_H-M   'P 1'
#
loop_
_entity.id
_entity.type
_entity.pdbx_description
1 polymer ?
#
loop_
_entity_poly.entity_id
_entity_poly.type
_entity_poly.pdbx_seq_one_letter_code
_entity_poly.pdbx_strand_id
1 'polypeptide(L)'
;MSQLMILTMLIFFGLSVPVAVAIGLASLAGVSLGGLPWLVVAQQLYAALDKYPLVAVPFFILAGNLMEAGGISDRMVEFAKSVVGGIQGGLACTCVLTCMIFAAVAGSSVATTFAVGAILIPAMVRHGYPAPFAASLQASAAELGVIIPPSIPMILFAVSTDTSTGELFIAGVVPGILIGGALMLYVWLYAKRHGLGKMDGDGRLPLWQAFKRAWLALLMPVIILGGIYGGVFTPTEASVVAVVYAVLVGKFVYRKLSFRMLSGTLHRSVVSTSVIMFVIANAGVFSFLLNRAGVPDALGTWLSHLFHDKITFLLGINAALFVIGMFIETSASVVVLAPLLLPVAMQFGVEPVHFGIIMVVNLALGMITPPFGVNLFAACAVAGLPLERLVRPLIPFVLVVIACLMVITYWPGLSLGLRDLVYAK
;
A
#
# COMPACT_ATOMS: atom_id res chain seq x y z
N MET A 1 -15.42 -15.37 25.48
CA MET A 1 -15.25 -15.73 24.07
C MET A 1 -14.22 -14.82 23.39
N SER A 2 -14.44 -13.52 23.28
CA SER A 2 -13.56 -12.56 22.57
C SER A 2 -12.12 -12.52 23.09
N GLN A 3 -11.92 -12.47 24.41
CA GLN A 3 -10.57 -12.48 25.01
C GLN A 3 -9.76 -13.72 24.63
N LEU A 4 -10.40 -14.89 24.62
CA LEU A 4 -9.74 -16.15 24.27
C LEU A 4 -9.43 -16.21 22.76
N MET A 5 -10.31 -15.67 21.90
CA MET A 5 -10.04 -15.55 20.46
C MET A 5 -8.80 -14.67 20.20
N ILE A 6 -8.74 -13.50 20.83
CA ILE A 6 -7.60 -12.59 20.69
C ILE A 6 -6.32 -13.25 21.21
N LEU A 7 -6.39 -13.88 22.39
CA LEU A 7 -5.25 -14.59 22.96
C LEU A 7 -4.76 -15.73 22.06
N THR A 8 -5.69 -16.55 21.54
CA THR A 8 -5.39 -17.63 20.60
C THR A 8 -4.70 -17.10 19.34
N MET A 9 -5.24 -16.00 18.77
CA MET A 9 -4.63 -15.35 17.61
C MET A 9 -3.19 -14.88 17.89
N LEU A 10 -2.97 -14.23 19.04
CA LEU A 10 -1.65 -13.73 19.44
C LEU A 10 -0.65 -14.88 19.71
N ILE A 11 -1.11 -15.99 20.31
CA ILE A 11 -0.27 -17.20 20.51
C ILE A 11 0.15 -17.74 19.15
N PHE A 12 -0.76 -17.89 18.19
CA PHE A 12 -0.42 -18.39 16.86
C PHE A 12 0.51 -17.44 16.11
N PHE A 13 0.37 -16.12 16.27
CA PHE A 13 1.34 -15.17 15.72
C PHE A 13 2.73 -15.35 16.35
N GLY A 14 2.81 -15.55 17.66
CA GLY A 14 4.06 -15.83 18.36
C GLY A 14 4.72 -17.15 17.91
N LEU A 15 3.91 -18.13 17.47
CA LEU A 15 4.37 -19.39 16.89
C LEU A 15 4.68 -19.30 15.39
N SER A 16 4.68 -18.12 14.81
CA SER A 16 4.94 -17.89 13.38
C SER A 16 3.94 -18.58 12.44
N VAL A 17 2.72 -18.83 12.89
CA VAL A 17 1.65 -19.35 12.03
C VAL A 17 1.22 -18.25 11.05
N PRO A 18 0.99 -18.57 9.75
CA PRO A 18 0.52 -17.57 8.78
C PRO A 18 -0.75 -16.86 9.26
N VAL A 19 -0.78 -15.53 9.06
CA VAL A 19 -1.82 -14.64 9.60
C VAL A 19 -3.25 -15.13 9.31
N ALA A 20 -3.51 -15.53 8.06
CA ALA A 20 -4.83 -16.04 7.66
C ALA A 20 -5.26 -17.30 8.45
N VAL A 21 -4.30 -18.21 8.69
CA VAL A 21 -4.55 -19.45 9.43
C VAL A 21 -4.75 -19.14 10.92
N ALA A 22 -3.92 -18.28 11.49
CA ALA A 22 -4.05 -17.85 12.89
C ALA A 22 -5.42 -17.22 13.20
N ILE A 23 -5.87 -16.31 12.32
CA ILE A 23 -7.19 -15.69 12.42
C ILE A 23 -8.30 -16.73 12.26
N GLY A 24 -8.16 -17.65 11.30
CA GLY A 24 -9.12 -18.72 11.07
C GLY A 24 -9.26 -19.66 12.28
N LEU A 25 -8.14 -20.13 12.83
CA LEU A 25 -8.13 -20.99 14.02
C LEU A 25 -8.70 -20.29 15.25
N ALA A 26 -8.37 -19.02 15.44
CA ALA A 26 -8.96 -18.19 16.52
C ALA A 26 -10.48 -18.06 16.36
N SER A 27 -10.96 -17.90 15.12
CA SER A 27 -12.39 -17.84 14.81
C SER A 27 -13.10 -19.17 15.10
N LEU A 28 -12.50 -20.30 14.70
CA LEU A 28 -13.03 -21.64 14.99
C LEU A 28 -13.12 -21.91 16.49
N ALA A 29 -12.09 -21.51 17.26
CA ALA A 29 -12.14 -21.55 18.72
C ALA A 29 -13.27 -20.70 19.27
N GLY A 30 -13.50 -19.49 18.73
CA GLY A 30 -14.59 -18.60 19.10
C GLY A 30 -15.97 -19.19 18.83
N VAL A 31 -16.17 -19.82 17.68
CA VAL A 31 -17.43 -20.50 17.32
C VAL A 31 -17.71 -21.65 18.27
N SER A 32 -16.71 -22.50 18.54
CA SER A 32 -16.83 -23.63 19.45
C SER A 32 -17.21 -23.22 20.87
N LEU A 33 -16.49 -22.22 21.41
CA LEU A 33 -16.73 -21.71 22.77
C LEU A 33 -17.99 -20.86 22.89
N GLY A 34 -18.41 -20.23 21.80
CA GLY A 34 -19.65 -19.46 21.73
C GLY A 34 -20.91 -20.30 21.56
N GLY A 35 -20.77 -21.63 21.41
CA GLY A 35 -21.91 -22.54 21.17
C GLY A 35 -22.63 -22.25 19.85
N LEU A 36 -21.95 -21.67 18.87
CA LEU A 36 -22.54 -21.33 17.58
C LEU A 36 -22.53 -22.54 16.64
N PRO A 37 -23.56 -22.67 15.76
CA PRO A 37 -23.52 -23.69 14.73
C PRO A 37 -22.33 -23.52 13.79
N TRP A 38 -21.65 -24.61 13.43
CA TRP A 38 -20.53 -24.59 12.48
C TRP A 38 -20.88 -24.02 11.10
N LEU A 39 -22.17 -24.07 10.74
CA LEU A 39 -22.68 -23.48 9.52
C LEU A 39 -22.39 -21.97 9.43
N VAL A 40 -22.33 -21.28 10.58
CA VAL A 40 -22.00 -19.84 10.65
C VAL A 40 -20.63 -19.56 10.04
N VAL A 41 -19.66 -20.47 10.22
CA VAL A 41 -18.32 -20.31 9.62
C VAL A 41 -18.43 -20.25 8.11
N ALA A 42 -19.10 -21.24 7.49
CA ALA A 42 -19.26 -21.29 6.03
C ALA A 42 -20.04 -20.06 5.50
N GLN A 43 -21.09 -19.65 6.20
CA GLN A 43 -21.89 -18.48 5.83
C GLN A 43 -21.07 -17.19 5.88
N GLN A 44 -20.27 -16.99 6.92
CA GLN A 44 -19.45 -15.78 7.07
C GLN A 44 -18.23 -15.77 6.13
N LEU A 45 -17.62 -16.93 5.87
CA LEU A 45 -16.56 -17.05 4.84
C LEU A 45 -17.09 -16.63 3.47
N TYR A 46 -18.27 -17.13 3.10
CA TYR A 46 -18.90 -16.76 1.82
C TYR A 46 -19.29 -15.28 1.79
N ALA A 47 -19.99 -14.79 2.82
CA ALA A 47 -20.45 -13.40 2.89
C ALA A 47 -19.29 -12.39 2.85
N ALA A 48 -18.14 -12.74 3.45
CA ALA A 48 -16.95 -11.89 3.42
C ALA A 48 -16.36 -11.74 2.02
N LEU A 49 -16.48 -12.77 1.16
CA LEU A 49 -15.97 -12.78 -0.20
C LEU A 49 -17.01 -12.32 -1.24
N ASP A 50 -18.29 -12.41 -0.94
CA ASP A 50 -19.39 -12.03 -1.84
C ASP A 50 -19.64 -10.51 -1.79
N LYS A 51 -18.58 -9.74 -2.11
CA LYS A 51 -18.62 -8.28 -2.21
C LYS A 51 -18.04 -7.82 -3.55
N TYR A 52 -18.86 -7.17 -4.36
CA TYR A 52 -18.49 -6.74 -5.73
C TYR A 52 -17.16 -5.96 -5.81
N PRO A 53 -16.83 -5.00 -4.91
CA PRO A 53 -15.57 -4.28 -5.00
C PRO A 53 -14.32 -5.15 -4.79
N LEU A 54 -14.43 -6.33 -4.15
CA LEU A 54 -13.31 -7.25 -3.97
C LEU A 54 -12.78 -7.80 -5.29
N VAL A 55 -13.61 -7.88 -6.32
CA VAL A 55 -13.20 -8.33 -7.67
C VAL A 55 -12.11 -7.43 -8.25
N ALA A 56 -12.03 -6.16 -7.84
CA ALA A 56 -10.96 -5.26 -8.26
C ALA A 56 -9.57 -5.73 -7.81
N VAL A 57 -9.44 -6.39 -6.65
CA VAL A 57 -8.16 -6.82 -6.09
C VAL A 57 -7.40 -7.78 -7.00
N PRO A 58 -7.96 -8.94 -7.45
CA PRO A 58 -7.28 -9.83 -8.38
C PRO A 58 -6.89 -9.15 -9.70
N PHE A 59 -7.74 -8.29 -10.23
CA PHE A 59 -7.47 -7.64 -11.50
C PHE A 59 -6.38 -6.56 -11.37
N PHE A 60 -6.34 -5.77 -10.30
CA PHE A 60 -5.24 -4.82 -10.09
C PHE A 60 -3.91 -5.54 -9.83
N ILE A 61 -3.89 -6.66 -9.08
CA ILE A 61 -2.69 -7.50 -8.92
C ILE A 61 -2.21 -8.01 -10.28
N LEU A 62 -3.11 -8.52 -11.09
CA LEU A 62 -2.79 -9.01 -12.41
C LEU A 62 -2.29 -7.89 -13.32
N ALA A 63 -2.95 -6.73 -13.34
CA ALA A 63 -2.53 -5.57 -14.13
C ALA A 63 -1.12 -5.11 -13.76
N GLY A 64 -0.82 -4.96 -12.47
CA GLY A 64 0.51 -4.58 -11.97
C GLY A 64 1.60 -5.56 -12.41
N ASN A 65 1.36 -6.87 -12.22
CA ASN A 65 2.29 -7.92 -12.63
C ASN A 65 2.48 -8.00 -14.16
N LEU A 66 1.42 -7.77 -14.95
CA LEU A 66 1.48 -7.72 -16.42
C LEU A 66 2.28 -6.50 -16.91
N MET A 67 2.13 -5.36 -16.24
CA MET A 67 2.88 -4.16 -16.58
C MET A 67 4.37 -4.31 -16.29
N GLU A 68 4.72 -4.92 -15.16
CA GLU A 68 6.10 -5.27 -14.83
C GLU A 68 6.68 -6.19 -15.91
N ALA A 69 6.05 -7.33 -16.18
CA ALA A 69 6.48 -8.29 -17.19
C ALA A 69 6.48 -7.70 -18.62
N GLY A 70 5.59 -6.76 -18.90
CA GLY A 70 5.48 -6.04 -20.18
C GLY A 70 6.54 -4.97 -20.40
N GLY A 71 7.44 -4.71 -19.42
CA GLY A 71 8.51 -3.73 -19.51
C GLY A 71 8.03 -2.28 -19.49
N ILE A 72 6.91 -2.04 -18.84
CA ILE A 72 6.37 -0.69 -18.63
C ILE A 72 7.20 0.04 -17.56
N SER A 73 7.67 -0.69 -16.53
CA SER A 73 8.53 -0.15 -15.46
C SER A 73 9.81 0.52 -15.99
N ASP A 74 10.49 -0.11 -16.96
CA ASP A 74 11.71 0.44 -17.56
C ASP A 74 11.47 1.85 -18.14
N ARG A 75 10.32 2.03 -18.82
CA ARG A 75 9.96 3.30 -19.46
C ARG A 75 9.55 4.37 -18.48
N MET A 76 8.91 3.98 -17.38
CA MET A 76 8.59 4.88 -16.29
C MET A 76 9.87 5.40 -15.62
N VAL A 77 10.86 4.53 -15.40
CA VAL A 77 12.19 4.91 -14.90
C VAL A 77 12.89 5.88 -15.88
N GLU A 78 12.91 5.58 -17.18
CA GLU A 78 13.50 6.47 -18.19
C GLU A 78 12.83 7.85 -18.20
N PHE A 79 11.50 7.89 -18.10
CA PHE A 79 10.74 9.15 -18.03
C PHE A 79 11.05 9.91 -16.74
N ALA A 80 10.95 9.28 -15.57
CA ALA A 80 11.27 9.91 -14.30
C ALA A 80 12.72 10.45 -14.28
N LYS A 81 13.68 9.69 -14.83
CA LYS A 81 15.08 10.11 -15.02
C LYS A 81 15.18 11.35 -15.92
N SER A 82 14.33 11.46 -16.94
CA SER A 82 14.34 12.65 -17.81
C SER A 82 13.81 13.90 -17.12
N VAL A 83 12.85 13.74 -16.19
CA VAL A 83 12.23 14.85 -15.44
C VAL A 83 13.17 15.37 -14.36
N VAL A 84 13.61 14.50 -13.44
CA VAL A 84 14.38 14.90 -12.25
C VAL A 84 15.86 14.51 -12.26
N GLY A 85 16.31 13.75 -13.24
CA GLY A 85 17.69 13.23 -13.29
C GLY A 85 18.79 14.27 -13.52
N GLY A 86 18.43 15.49 -13.93
CA GLY A 86 19.40 16.55 -14.23
C GLY A 86 19.84 17.41 -13.04
N ILE A 87 19.28 17.17 -11.86
CA ILE A 87 19.64 17.89 -10.64
C ILE A 87 20.62 17.06 -9.79
N GLN A 88 21.35 17.69 -8.90
CA GLN A 88 22.14 16.97 -7.92
C GLN A 88 21.20 16.07 -7.07
N GLY A 89 21.57 14.80 -6.91
CA GLY A 89 20.65 13.83 -6.30
C GLY A 89 19.55 13.31 -7.23
N GLY A 90 19.61 13.68 -8.51
CA GLY A 90 18.56 13.37 -9.49
C GLY A 90 18.22 11.90 -9.61
N LEU A 91 19.19 10.98 -9.44
CA LEU A 91 18.93 9.53 -9.51
C LEU A 91 18.13 9.04 -8.28
N ALA A 92 18.40 9.57 -7.10
CA ALA A 92 17.61 9.28 -5.89
C ALA A 92 16.20 9.88 -6.00
N CYS A 93 16.06 11.10 -6.52
CA CYS A 93 14.74 11.68 -6.84
C CYS A 93 14.01 10.87 -7.93
N THR A 94 14.73 10.32 -8.92
CA THR A 94 14.16 9.42 -9.93
C THR A 94 13.55 8.18 -9.27
N CYS A 95 14.19 7.62 -8.24
CA CYS A 95 13.66 6.49 -7.48
C CYS A 95 12.29 6.82 -6.88
N VAL A 96 12.18 7.93 -6.16
CA VAL A 96 10.90 8.35 -5.55
C VAL A 96 9.84 8.63 -6.61
N LEU A 97 10.16 9.42 -7.63
CA LEU A 97 9.21 9.78 -8.69
C LEU A 97 8.74 8.55 -9.48
N THR A 98 9.65 7.59 -9.75
CA THR A 98 9.27 6.33 -10.40
C THR A 98 8.32 5.52 -9.52
N CYS A 99 8.60 5.43 -8.21
CA CYS A 99 7.71 4.75 -7.27
C CYS A 99 6.32 5.43 -7.23
N MET A 100 6.24 6.78 -7.24
CA MET A 100 4.97 7.51 -7.32
C MET A 100 4.17 7.17 -8.59
N ILE A 101 4.83 7.17 -9.74
CA ILE A 101 4.17 6.87 -11.02
C ILE A 101 3.76 5.40 -11.08
N PHE A 102 4.64 4.49 -10.63
CA PHE A 102 4.38 3.06 -10.63
C PHE A 102 3.29 2.67 -9.61
N ALA A 103 3.21 3.38 -8.50
CA ALA A 103 2.16 3.24 -7.49
C ALA A 103 0.76 3.36 -8.09
N ALA A 104 0.57 4.34 -8.97
CA ALA A 104 -0.71 4.57 -9.66
C ALA A 104 -1.16 3.41 -10.59
N VAL A 105 -0.44 2.30 -10.55
CA VAL A 105 -0.73 1.11 -11.35
C VAL A 105 -0.65 -0.19 -10.54
N ALA A 106 0.40 -0.34 -9.71
CA ALA A 106 0.71 -1.61 -9.05
C ALA A 106 -0.14 -1.89 -7.82
N GLY A 107 -0.54 -0.85 -7.09
CA GLY A 107 -1.35 -0.99 -5.86
C GLY A 107 -0.68 -1.78 -4.72
N SER A 108 0.63 -2.06 -4.81
CA SER A 108 1.40 -2.89 -3.88
C SER A 108 2.82 -2.34 -3.69
N SER A 109 3.22 -2.14 -2.43
CA SER A 109 4.56 -1.66 -2.08
C SER A 109 5.65 -2.71 -2.36
N VAL A 110 5.38 -3.96 -2.06
CA VAL A 110 6.34 -5.07 -2.29
C VAL A 110 6.63 -5.25 -3.78
N ALA A 111 5.59 -5.24 -4.63
CA ALA A 111 5.77 -5.31 -6.08
C ALA A 111 6.56 -4.11 -6.59
N THR A 112 6.28 -2.89 -6.10
CA THR A 112 7.03 -1.68 -6.43
C THR A 112 8.49 -1.78 -6.00
N THR A 113 8.78 -2.37 -4.83
CA THR A 113 10.16 -2.57 -4.35
C THR A 113 10.95 -3.47 -5.30
N PHE A 114 10.37 -4.59 -5.73
CA PHE A 114 11.06 -5.50 -6.67
C PHE A 114 11.20 -4.88 -8.05
N ALA A 115 10.12 -4.36 -8.63
CA ALA A 115 10.11 -3.85 -10.02
C ALA A 115 11.04 -2.64 -10.21
N VAL A 116 10.94 -1.65 -9.34
CA VAL A 116 11.72 -0.40 -9.43
C VAL A 116 13.10 -0.57 -8.80
N GLY A 117 13.18 -1.29 -7.68
CA GLY A 117 14.41 -1.51 -6.93
C GLY A 117 15.46 -2.30 -7.72
N ALA A 118 15.05 -3.33 -8.46
CA ALA A 118 15.96 -4.11 -9.32
C ALA A 118 16.71 -3.25 -10.36
N ILE A 119 16.10 -2.14 -10.78
CA ILE A 119 16.69 -1.20 -11.74
C ILE A 119 17.49 -0.11 -11.02
N LEU A 120 16.89 0.52 -10.03
CA LEU A 120 17.40 1.76 -9.45
C LEU A 120 18.40 1.56 -8.31
N ILE A 121 18.29 0.50 -7.50
CA ILE A 121 19.31 0.23 -6.45
C ILE A 121 20.70 0.04 -7.07
N PRO A 122 20.91 -0.87 -8.05
CA PRO A 122 22.22 -1.01 -8.68
C PRO A 122 22.66 0.26 -9.41
N ALA A 123 21.73 1.01 -10.01
CA ALA A 123 22.04 2.26 -10.68
C ALA A 123 22.56 3.31 -9.68
N MET A 124 21.91 3.49 -8.55
CA MET A 124 22.35 4.41 -7.49
C MET A 124 23.72 4.03 -6.94
N VAL A 125 23.96 2.75 -6.70
CA VAL A 125 25.26 2.25 -6.21
C VAL A 125 26.39 2.56 -7.19
N ARG A 126 26.18 2.33 -8.49
CA ARG A 126 27.17 2.70 -9.53
C ARG A 126 27.47 4.20 -9.61
N HIS A 127 26.53 5.05 -9.17
CA HIS A 127 26.70 6.51 -9.11
C HIS A 127 27.15 7.00 -7.73
N GLY A 128 27.72 6.13 -6.90
CA GLY A 128 28.38 6.47 -5.64
C GLY A 128 27.47 6.57 -4.42
N TYR A 129 26.17 6.21 -4.52
CA TYR A 129 25.32 6.11 -3.34
C TYR A 129 25.67 4.85 -2.53
N PRO A 130 25.74 4.94 -1.19
CA PRO A 130 25.89 3.75 -0.34
C PRO A 130 24.75 2.77 -0.60
N ALA A 131 25.07 1.49 -0.82
CA ALA A 131 24.04 0.47 -1.09
C ALA A 131 22.94 0.37 0.01
N PRO A 132 23.28 0.49 1.32
CA PRO A 132 22.25 0.54 2.36
C PRO A 132 21.32 1.76 2.25
N PHE A 133 21.84 2.92 1.86
CA PHE A 133 21.02 4.12 1.63
C PHE A 133 20.07 3.92 0.45
N ALA A 134 20.59 3.39 -0.68
CA ALA A 134 19.79 3.14 -1.87
C ALA A 134 18.64 2.13 -1.60
N ALA A 135 18.93 1.07 -0.86
CA ALA A 135 17.93 0.07 -0.47
C ALA A 135 16.88 0.65 0.51
N SER A 136 17.30 1.46 1.51
CA SER A 136 16.39 2.12 2.44
C SER A 136 15.51 3.15 1.75
N LEU A 137 16.04 3.92 0.81
CA LEU A 137 15.26 4.85 -0.02
C LEU A 137 14.22 4.09 -0.84
N GLN A 138 14.64 3.02 -1.53
CA GLN A 138 13.73 2.22 -2.35
C GLN A 138 12.59 1.63 -1.52
N ALA A 139 12.90 1.04 -0.35
CA ALA A 139 11.88 0.50 0.55
C ALA A 139 10.87 1.60 0.96
N SER A 140 11.37 2.77 1.36
CA SER A 140 10.52 3.89 1.80
C SER A 140 9.70 4.50 0.67
N ALA A 141 10.28 4.67 -0.51
CA ALA A 141 9.58 5.21 -1.68
C ALA A 141 8.51 4.22 -2.22
N ALA A 142 8.75 2.91 -2.09
CA ALA A 142 7.83 1.90 -2.57
C ALA A 142 6.51 1.85 -1.76
N GLU A 143 6.50 2.36 -0.51
CA GLU A 143 5.26 2.48 0.28
C GLU A 143 4.22 3.39 -0.38
N LEU A 144 4.64 4.30 -1.26
CA LEU A 144 3.71 5.06 -2.09
C LEU A 144 2.82 4.15 -2.93
N GLY A 145 3.24 2.91 -3.20
CA GLY A 145 2.48 1.88 -3.92
C GLY A 145 1.19 1.43 -3.24
N VAL A 146 1.04 1.65 -1.94
CA VAL A 146 -0.20 1.37 -1.21
C VAL A 146 -0.95 2.65 -0.79
N ILE A 147 -0.33 3.82 -0.98
CA ILE A 147 -0.90 5.12 -0.61
C ILE A 147 -1.51 5.83 -1.82
N ILE A 148 -0.78 5.85 -2.96
CA ILE A 148 -1.27 6.44 -4.20
C ILE A 148 -2.24 5.46 -4.89
N PRO A 149 -3.45 5.90 -5.28
CA PRO A 149 -4.43 5.01 -5.91
C PRO A 149 -4.02 4.57 -7.34
N PRO A 150 -4.49 3.38 -7.79
CA PRO A 150 -5.31 2.42 -7.05
C PRO A 150 -4.52 1.67 -5.98
N SER A 151 -5.10 1.49 -4.81
CA SER A 151 -4.48 0.86 -3.65
C SER A 151 -5.31 -0.33 -3.16
N ILE A 152 -4.67 -1.51 -3.06
CA ILE A 152 -5.33 -2.71 -2.54
C ILE A 152 -5.78 -2.52 -1.09
N PRO A 153 -4.96 -2.01 -0.14
CA PRO A 153 -5.42 -1.74 1.22
C PRO A 153 -6.61 -0.78 1.31
N MET A 154 -6.70 0.22 0.42
CA MET A 154 -7.86 1.12 0.38
C MET A 154 -9.14 0.40 -0.08
N ILE A 155 -9.05 -0.51 -1.05
CA ILE A 155 -10.19 -1.36 -1.45
C ILE A 155 -10.63 -2.22 -0.27
N LEU A 156 -9.67 -2.82 0.44
CA LEU A 156 -9.96 -3.67 1.59
C LEU A 156 -10.59 -2.89 2.75
N PHE A 157 -10.11 -1.68 3.01
CA PHE A 157 -10.75 -0.77 3.97
C PHE A 157 -12.18 -0.48 3.55
N ALA A 158 -12.40 -0.06 2.31
CA ALA A 158 -13.72 0.24 1.77
C ALA A 158 -14.71 -0.92 1.96
N VAL A 159 -14.27 -2.14 1.59
CA VAL A 159 -15.09 -3.35 1.67
C VAL A 159 -15.38 -3.77 3.11
N SER A 160 -14.42 -3.64 4.01
CA SER A 160 -14.57 -4.06 5.41
C SER A 160 -15.36 -3.07 6.26
N THR A 161 -15.51 -1.82 5.79
CA THR A 161 -16.18 -0.73 6.52
C THR A 161 -17.39 -0.13 5.78
N ASP A 162 -17.74 -0.70 4.62
CA ASP A 162 -18.79 -0.19 3.72
C ASP A 162 -18.59 1.29 3.33
N THR A 163 -17.32 1.72 3.21
CA THR A 163 -16.92 3.07 2.76
C THR A 163 -16.72 3.07 1.22
N SER A 164 -16.83 4.24 0.58
CA SER A 164 -16.63 4.36 -0.87
C SER A 164 -15.17 4.18 -1.28
N THR A 165 -14.89 3.18 -2.11
CA THR A 165 -13.55 2.96 -2.69
C THR A 165 -13.09 4.14 -3.55
N GLY A 166 -14.01 4.76 -4.32
CA GLY A 166 -13.69 5.92 -5.16
C GLY A 166 -13.27 7.13 -4.33
N GLU A 167 -13.98 7.39 -3.22
CA GLU A 167 -13.62 8.47 -2.30
C GLU A 167 -12.26 8.24 -1.63
N LEU A 168 -11.98 7.00 -1.18
CA LEU A 168 -10.67 6.65 -0.62
C LEU A 168 -9.54 6.84 -1.63
N PHE A 169 -9.76 6.48 -2.88
CA PHE A 169 -8.77 6.65 -3.93
C PHE A 169 -8.44 8.14 -4.13
N ILE A 170 -9.44 8.99 -4.26
CA ILE A 170 -9.21 10.45 -4.38
C ILE A 170 -8.51 11.02 -3.14
N ALA A 171 -8.94 10.59 -1.96
CA ALA A 171 -8.38 11.04 -0.69
C ALA A 171 -6.90 10.65 -0.50
N GLY A 172 -6.42 9.59 -1.15
CA GLY A 172 -5.03 9.13 -1.11
C GLY A 172 -4.06 9.91 -2.00
N VAL A 173 -4.55 10.65 -3.01
CA VAL A 173 -3.71 11.35 -3.99
C VAL A 173 -2.83 12.42 -3.33
N VAL A 174 -3.43 13.34 -2.59
CA VAL A 174 -2.70 14.46 -1.96
C VAL A 174 -1.73 13.98 -0.88
N PRO A 175 -2.11 13.07 0.05
CA PRO A 175 -1.18 12.43 0.97
C PRO A 175 0.00 11.75 0.28
N GLY A 176 -0.23 11.00 -0.80
CA GLY A 176 0.83 10.35 -1.57
C GLY A 176 1.79 11.35 -2.20
N ILE A 177 1.29 12.45 -2.78
CA ILE A 177 2.12 13.54 -3.33
C ILE A 177 2.92 14.23 -2.21
N LEU A 178 2.32 14.47 -1.04
CA LEU A 178 2.99 15.07 0.10
C LEU A 178 4.18 14.22 0.57
N ILE A 179 3.95 12.91 0.78
CA ILE A 179 5.00 11.97 1.22
C ILE A 179 6.09 11.85 0.15
N GLY A 180 5.72 11.66 -1.11
CA GLY A 180 6.67 11.59 -2.22
C GLY A 180 7.50 12.87 -2.36
N GLY A 181 6.87 14.04 -2.26
CA GLY A 181 7.55 15.34 -2.29
C GLY A 181 8.51 15.53 -1.12
N ALA A 182 8.11 15.12 0.09
CA ALA A 182 8.95 15.20 1.29
C ALA A 182 10.17 14.26 1.18
N LEU A 183 9.97 13.03 0.69
CA LEU A 183 11.06 12.10 0.42
C LEU A 183 12.02 12.65 -0.67
N MET A 184 11.49 13.22 -1.76
CA MET A 184 12.33 13.86 -2.79
C MET A 184 13.12 15.03 -2.24
N LEU A 185 12.52 15.86 -1.40
CA LEU A 185 13.21 16.98 -0.74
C LEU A 185 14.33 16.47 0.16
N TYR A 186 14.05 15.45 0.97
CA TYR A 186 15.06 14.87 1.86
C TYR A 186 16.26 14.30 1.06
N VAL A 187 16.01 13.49 0.02
CA VAL A 187 17.11 12.89 -0.74
C VAL A 187 17.89 13.92 -1.55
N TRP A 188 17.27 14.97 -2.02
CA TRP A 188 17.94 16.10 -2.66
C TRP A 188 18.87 16.83 -1.69
N LEU A 189 18.40 17.16 -0.48
CA LEU A 189 19.21 17.78 0.58
C LEU A 189 20.38 16.88 1.00
N TYR A 190 20.11 15.58 1.16
CA TYR A 190 21.12 14.58 1.49
C TYR A 190 22.22 14.52 0.42
N ALA A 191 21.82 14.41 -0.85
CA ALA A 191 22.77 14.34 -1.98
C ALA A 191 23.60 15.63 -2.11
N LYS A 192 22.97 16.80 -1.91
CA LYS A 192 23.66 18.10 -1.92
C LYS A 192 24.71 18.18 -0.80
N ARG A 193 24.36 17.71 0.40
CA ARG A 193 25.28 17.76 1.56
C ARG A 193 26.48 16.80 1.42
N HIS A 194 26.28 15.65 0.77
CA HIS A 194 27.32 14.63 0.61
C HIS A 194 28.00 14.67 -0.76
N GLY A 195 27.69 15.62 -1.63
CA GLY A 195 28.28 15.73 -2.96
C GLY A 195 27.95 14.57 -3.92
N LEU A 196 26.85 13.85 -3.64
CA LEU A 196 26.46 12.65 -4.40
C LEU A 196 25.61 13.00 -5.63
N GLY A 197 25.64 12.10 -6.62
CA GLY A 197 24.71 12.13 -7.73
C GLY A 197 24.86 13.33 -8.68
N LYS A 198 26.07 13.86 -8.86
CA LYS A 198 26.35 14.75 -9.98
C LYS A 198 26.21 13.91 -11.25
N MET A 199 25.16 14.12 -12.00
CA MET A 199 25.01 13.56 -13.32
C MET A 199 25.64 14.51 -14.33
N ASP A 200 26.91 14.27 -14.67
CA ASP A 200 27.49 14.81 -15.89
C ASP A 200 26.83 14.07 -17.06
N GLY A 201 25.78 14.67 -17.64
CA GLY A 201 25.23 14.39 -18.97
C GLY A 201 24.94 12.95 -19.44
N ASP A 202 25.36 11.93 -18.74
CA ASP A 202 25.48 10.56 -19.25
C ASP A 202 24.14 9.82 -19.24
N GLY A 203 23.60 9.59 -20.43
CA GLY A 203 22.46 8.70 -20.66
C GLY A 203 21.07 9.26 -20.33
N ARG A 204 20.92 10.59 -20.22
CA ARG A 204 19.62 11.23 -20.07
C ARG A 204 19.00 11.49 -21.43
N LEU A 205 17.82 10.90 -21.66
CA LEU A 205 17.03 11.24 -22.84
C LEU A 205 16.44 12.65 -22.71
N PRO A 206 16.34 13.42 -23.82
CA PRO A 206 15.53 14.62 -23.84
C PRO A 206 14.09 14.31 -23.39
N LEU A 207 13.49 15.20 -22.58
CA LEU A 207 12.17 15.00 -21.98
C LEU A 207 11.11 14.55 -23.01
N TRP A 208 11.12 15.18 -24.19
CA TRP A 208 10.18 14.82 -25.25
C TRP A 208 10.38 13.41 -25.81
N GLN A 209 11.62 12.96 -25.92
CA GLN A 209 11.89 11.59 -26.38
C GLN A 209 11.51 10.56 -25.31
N ALA A 210 11.82 10.84 -24.04
CA ALA A 210 11.42 9.99 -22.91
C ALA A 210 9.89 9.92 -22.80
N PHE A 211 9.19 11.04 -22.94
CA PHE A 211 7.73 11.08 -22.98
C PHE A 211 7.16 10.24 -24.12
N LYS A 212 7.69 10.39 -25.36
CA LYS A 212 7.25 9.59 -26.51
C LYS A 212 7.44 8.08 -26.31
N ARG A 213 8.43 7.66 -25.51
CA ARG A 213 8.63 6.23 -25.18
C ARG A 213 7.73 5.76 -24.05
N ALA A 214 7.38 6.64 -23.11
CA ALA A 214 6.65 6.31 -21.89
C ALA A 214 5.15 6.66 -21.95
N TRP A 215 4.66 7.38 -23.00
CA TRP A 215 3.29 7.93 -23.00
C TRP A 215 2.21 6.86 -22.81
N LEU A 216 2.38 5.68 -23.38
CA LEU A 216 1.45 4.57 -23.15
C LEU A 216 1.53 4.05 -21.71
N ALA A 217 2.72 4.02 -21.10
CA ALA A 217 2.86 3.66 -19.70
C ALA A 217 2.20 4.70 -18.78
N LEU A 218 2.34 5.99 -19.11
CA LEU A 218 1.77 7.10 -18.35
C LEU A 218 0.26 7.27 -18.59
N LEU A 219 -0.27 6.78 -19.70
CA LEU A 219 -1.69 6.82 -20.01
C LEU A 219 -2.52 5.89 -19.11
N MET A 220 -1.93 4.83 -18.59
CA MET A 220 -2.61 3.87 -17.74
C MET A 220 -3.22 4.49 -16.46
N PRO A 221 -2.44 5.20 -15.62
CA PRO A 221 -3.02 5.93 -14.49
C PRO A 221 -4.14 6.90 -14.90
N VAL A 222 -3.96 7.56 -16.04
CA VAL A 222 -4.98 8.51 -16.57
C VAL A 222 -6.27 7.80 -16.95
N ILE A 223 -6.19 6.63 -17.58
CA ILE A 223 -7.37 5.81 -17.93
C ILE A 223 -8.08 5.35 -16.66
N ILE A 224 -7.32 4.81 -15.68
CA ILE A 224 -7.91 4.27 -14.45
C ILE A 224 -8.55 5.41 -13.64
N LEU A 225 -7.77 6.40 -13.24
CA LEU A 225 -8.25 7.46 -12.35
C LEU A 225 -9.22 8.41 -13.07
N GLY A 226 -8.91 8.77 -14.32
CA GLY A 226 -9.79 9.59 -15.14
C GLY A 226 -11.13 8.92 -15.41
N GLY A 227 -11.14 7.60 -15.64
CA GLY A 227 -12.37 6.83 -15.84
C GLY A 227 -13.21 6.71 -14.57
N ILE A 228 -12.57 6.50 -13.40
CA ILE A 228 -13.25 6.43 -12.10
C ILE A 228 -13.84 7.81 -11.75
N TYR A 229 -13.04 8.88 -11.81
CA TYR A 229 -13.47 10.22 -11.39
C TYR A 229 -14.37 10.91 -12.41
N GLY A 230 -14.26 10.52 -13.68
CA GLY A 230 -15.20 10.92 -14.73
C GLY A 230 -16.55 10.20 -14.68
N GLY A 231 -16.72 9.23 -13.74
CA GLY A 231 -17.95 8.45 -13.61
C GLY A 231 -18.19 7.45 -14.74
N VAL A 232 -17.14 7.16 -15.55
CA VAL A 232 -17.23 6.21 -16.69
C VAL A 232 -17.10 4.78 -16.19
N PHE A 233 -16.26 4.54 -15.17
CA PHE A 233 -15.97 3.23 -14.62
C PHE A 233 -16.10 3.23 -13.10
N THR A 234 -16.61 2.13 -12.56
CA THR A 234 -16.38 1.79 -11.15
C THR A 234 -14.92 1.35 -10.94
N PRO A 235 -14.38 1.37 -9.72
CA PRO A 235 -13.04 0.84 -9.45
C PRO A 235 -12.83 -0.60 -9.93
N THR A 236 -13.89 -1.44 -9.88
CA THR A 236 -13.86 -2.82 -10.35
C THR A 236 -13.72 -2.88 -11.87
N GLU A 237 -14.52 -2.12 -12.60
CA GLU A 237 -14.46 -2.07 -14.09
C GLU A 237 -13.12 -1.47 -14.54
N ALA A 238 -12.62 -0.42 -13.87
CA ALA A 238 -11.32 0.17 -14.15
C ALA A 238 -10.18 -0.86 -13.99
N SER A 239 -10.28 -1.79 -13.04
CA SER A 239 -9.28 -2.85 -12.85
C SER A 239 -9.23 -3.82 -14.03
N VAL A 240 -10.39 -4.17 -14.62
CA VAL A 240 -10.47 -5.02 -15.82
C VAL A 240 -9.90 -4.29 -17.03
N VAL A 241 -10.25 -3.00 -17.21
CA VAL A 241 -9.68 -2.16 -18.28
C VAL A 241 -8.17 -2.09 -18.17
N ALA A 242 -7.64 -1.98 -16.94
CA ALA A 242 -6.21 -2.00 -16.66
C ALA A 242 -5.53 -3.28 -17.14
N VAL A 243 -6.11 -4.45 -16.88
CA VAL A 243 -5.59 -5.75 -17.36
C VAL A 243 -5.57 -5.80 -18.88
N VAL A 244 -6.69 -5.47 -19.54
CA VAL A 244 -6.80 -5.47 -20.99
C VAL A 244 -5.75 -4.53 -21.59
N TYR A 245 -5.62 -3.32 -21.06
CA TYR A 245 -4.63 -2.34 -21.51
C TYR A 245 -3.18 -2.84 -21.32
N ALA A 246 -2.86 -3.42 -20.17
CA ALA A 246 -1.52 -3.97 -19.89
C ALA A 246 -1.14 -5.10 -20.87
N VAL A 247 -2.10 -5.98 -21.20
CA VAL A 247 -1.90 -7.05 -22.21
C VAL A 247 -1.69 -6.45 -23.60
N LEU A 248 -2.55 -5.53 -24.01
CA LEU A 248 -2.45 -4.91 -25.35
C LEU A 248 -1.12 -4.17 -25.53
N VAL A 249 -0.75 -3.34 -24.58
CA VAL A 249 0.50 -2.56 -24.66
C VAL A 249 1.73 -3.48 -24.54
N GLY A 250 1.74 -4.40 -23.57
CA GLY A 250 2.88 -5.27 -23.32
C GLY A 250 3.12 -6.29 -24.46
N LYS A 251 2.07 -6.82 -25.07
CA LYS A 251 2.18 -7.84 -26.13
C LYS A 251 2.33 -7.26 -27.51
N PHE A 252 1.50 -6.28 -27.89
CA PHE A 252 1.43 -5.80 -29.28
C PHE A 252 2.32 -4.58 -29.51
N VAL A 253 2.45 -3.66 -28.54
CA VAL A 253 3.25 -2.44 -28.72
C VAL A 253 4.69 -2.68 -28.29
N TYR A 254 4.90 -3.13 -27.05
CA TYR A 254 6.25 -3.33 -26.50
C TYR A 254 6.83 -4.69 -26.84
N ARG A 255 6.01 -5.65 -27.24
CA ARG A 255 6.39 -6.99 -27.69
C ARG A 255 7.28 -7.75 -26.69
N LYS A 256 7.15 -7.43 -25.38
CA LYS A 256 7.88 -8.08 -24.31
C LYS A 256 7.09 -9.26 -23.69
N LEU A 257 5.76 -9.28 -23.78
CA LEU A 257 4.91 -10.34 -23.23
C LEU A 257 4.81 -11.53 -24.19
N SER A 258 5.57 -12.60 -23.90
CA SER A 258 5.38 -13.91 -24.53
C SER A 258 4.24 -14.69 -23.87
N PHE A 259 3.70 -15.71 -24.53
CA PHE A 259 2.67 -16.59 -23.95
C PHE A 259 3.17 -17.28 -22.66
N ARG A 260 4.44 -17.70 -22.62
CA ARG A 260 5.06 -18.33 -21.44
C ARG A 260 5.14 -17.34 -20.27
N MET A 261 5.51 -16.09 -20.52
CA MET A 261 5.52 -15.04 -19.50
C MET A 261 4.11 -14.71 -19.02
N LEU A 262 3.12 -14.65 -19.92
CA LEU A 262 1.74 -14.41 -19.57
C LEU A 262 1.21 -15.49 -18.62
N SER A 263 1.44 -16.77 -18.92
CA SER A 263 1.06 -17.90 -18.06
C SER A 263 1.74 -17.81 -16.68
N GLY A 264 3.06 -17.52 -16.64
CA GLY A 264 3.78 -17.36 -15.38
C GLY A 264 3.30 -16.16 -14.56
N THR A 265 2.96 -15.06 -15.21
CA THR A 265 2.41 -13.87 -14.56
C THR A 265 1.02 -14.14 -14.01
N LEU A 266 0.17 -14.83 -14.76
CA LEU A 266 -1.16 -15.24 -14.32
C LEU A 266 -1.06 -16.15 -13.08
N HIS A 267 -0.18 -17.16 -13.11
CA HIS A 267 0.04 -18.06 -11.96
C HIS A 267 0.43 -17.29 -10.70
N ARG A 268 1.43 -16.38 -10.79
CA ARG A 268 1.83 -15.53 -9.66
C ARG A 268 0.70 -14.68 -9.13
N SER A 269 -0.08 -14.06 -10.03
CA SER A 269 -1.22 -13.23 -9.66
C SER A 269 -2.32 -14.02 -8.96
N VAL A 270 -2.62 -15.24 -9.43
CA VAL A 270 -3.60 -16.13 -8.80
C VAL A 270 -3.14 -16.51 -7.39
N VAL A 271 -1.88 -16.90 -7.21
CA VAL A 271 -1.35 -17.25 -5.88
C VAL A 271 -1.45 -16.06 -4.92
N SER A 272 -0.99 -14.87 -5.33
CA SER A 272 -1.07 -13.67 -4.50
C SER A 272 -2.51 -13.30 -4.15
N THR A 273 -3.41 -13.37 -5.11
CA THR A 273 -4.85 -13.13 -4.90
C THR A 273 -5.44 -14.13 -3.92
N SER A 274 -5.15 -15.42 -4.09
CA SER A 274 -5.68 -16.47 -3.22
C SER A 274 -5.29 -16.27 -1.74
N VAL A 275 -4.05 -15.84 -1.50
CA VAL A 275 -3.59 -15.52 -0.13
C VAL A 275 -4.41 -14.37 0.45
N ILE A 276 -4.59 -13.28 -0.29
CA ILE A 276 -5.36 -12.11 0.18
C ILE A 276 -6.84 -12.50 0.40
N MET A 277 -7.46 -13.22 -0.54
CA MET A 277 -8.86 -13.66 -0.39
C MET A 277 -9.02 -14.60 0.82
N PHE A 278 -8.05 -15.44 1.09
CA PHE A 278 -8.07 -16.33 2.26
C PHE A 278 -7.96 -15.53 3.59
N VAL A 279 -7.14 -14.47 3.61
CA VAL A 279 -7.10 -13.53 4.76
C VAL A 279 -8.46 -12.89 4.97
N ILE A 280 -9.08 -12.35 3.89
CA ILE A 280 -10.37 -11.65 3.97
C ILE A 280 -11.47 -12.57 4.47
N ALA A 281 -11.55 -13.79 3.94
CA ALA A 281 -12.55 -14.77 4.35
C ALA A 281 -12.47 -15.06 5.86
N ASN A 282 -11.28 -15.36 6.37
CA ASN A 282 -11.07 -15.66 7.78
C ASN A 282 -11.28 -14.42 8.67
N ALA A 283 -10.84 -13.25 8.23
CA ALA A 283 -11.05 -12.01 8.95
C ALA A 283 -12.54 -11.62 9.02
N GLY A 284 -13.33 -11.94 7.99
CA GLY A 284 -14.77 -11.75 8.01
C GLY A 284 -15.45 -12.56 9.13
N VAL A 285 -15.10 -13.84 9.28
CA VAL A 285 -15.59 -14.67 10.40
C VAL A 285 -15.16 -14.07 11.74
N PHE A 286 -13.89 -13.69 11.86
CA PHE A 286 -13.31 -13.12 13.07
C PHE A 286 -14.01 -11.81 13.47
N SER A 287 -14.18 -10.89 12.51
CA SER A 287 -14.88 -9.62 12.71
C SER A 287 -16.34 -9.82 13.12
N PHE A 288 -17.05 -10.74 12.47
CA PHE A 288 -18.42 -11.10 12.86
C PHE A 288 -18.50 -11.54 14.32
N LEU A 289 -17.60 -12.41 14.77
CA LEU A 289 -17.59 -12.91 16.15
C LEU A 289 -17.24 -11.81 17.17
N LEU A 290 -16.31 -10.92 16.83
CA LEU A 290 -15.95 -9.79 17.69
C LEU A 290 -17.08 -8.76 17.79
N ASN A 291 -17.76 -8.46 16.68
CA ASN A 291 -18.94 -7.59 16.68
C ASN A 291 -20.07 -8.20 17.52
N ARG A 292 -20.34 -9.49 17.34
CA ARG A 292 -21.35 -10.21 18.16
C ARG A 292 -21.00 -10.23 19.64
N ALA A 293 -19.71 -10.22 19.99
CA ALA A 293 -19.23 -10.15 21.37
C ALA A 293 -19.22 -8.74 21.97
N GLY A 294 -19.64 -7.72 21.21
CA GLY A 294 -19.65 -6.31 21.64
C GLY A 294 -18.25 -5.71 21.82
N VAL A 295 -17.23 -6.27 21.14
CA VAL A 295 -15.86 -5.80 21.29
C VAL A 295 -15.67 -4.35 20.82
N PRO A 296 -16.27 -3.86 19.71
CA PRO A 296 -16.16 -2.46 19.30
C PRO A 296 -16.71 -1.51 20.39
N ASP A 297 -17.84 -1.82 20.99
CA ASP A 297 -18.45 -0.98 22.04
C ASP A 297 -17.59 -0.98 23.34
N ALA A 298 -17.07 -2.14 23.72
CA ALA A 298 -16.17 -2.26 24.86
C ALA A 298 -14.84 -1.49 24.63
N LEU A 299 -14.28 -1.58 23.41
CA LEU A 299 -13.11 -0.81 23.00
C LEU A 299 -13.42 0.69 23.00
N GLY A 300 -14.57 1.11 22.47
CA GLY A 300 -15.00 2.50 22.44
C GLY A 300 -15.10 3.07 23.86
N THR A 301 -15.75 2.35 24.78
CA THR A 301 -15.84 2.75 26.18
C THR A 301 -14.47 2.83 26.84
N TRP A 302 -13.62 1.83 26.66
CA TRP A 302 -12.26 1.82 27.23
C TRP A 302 -11.40 2.96 26.70
N LEU A 303 -11.43 3.21 25.39
CA LEU A 303 -10.67 4.29 24.74
C LEU A 303 -11.21 5.67 25.13
N SER A 304 -12.52 5.83 25.37
CA SER A 304 -13.13 7.08 25.87
C SER A 304 -12.70 7.41 27.29
N HIS A 305 -12.40 6.40 28.12
CA HIS A 305 -11.80 6.62 29.44
C HIS A 305 -10.32 7.00 29.36
N LEU A 306 -9.61 6.53 28.33
CA LEU A 306 -8.18 6.79 28.15
C LEU A 306 -7.92 8.14 27.43
N PHE A 307 -8.75 8.45 26.42
CA PHE A 307 -8.61 9.65 25.59
C PHE A 307 -9.87 10.52 25.73
N HIS A 308 -9.68 11.79 26.04
CA HIS A 308 -10.79 12.72 26.29
C HIS A 308 -11.10 13.62 25.09
N ASP A 309 -10.24 13.63 24.09
CA ASP A 309 -10.37 14.45 22.89
C ASP A 309 -9.87 13.73 21.61
N LYS A 310 -10.26 14.27 20.45
CA LYS A 310 -9.89 13.76 19.14
C LYS A 310 -8.37 13.72 18.92
N ILE A 311 -7.63 14.69 19.44
CA ILE A 311 -6.20 14.84 19.17
C ILE A 311 -5.42 13.73 19.87
N THR A 312 -5.67 13.52 21.17
CA THR A 312 -5.03 12.47 21.97
C THR A 312 -5.45 11.07 21.48
N PHE A 313 -6.71 10.88 21.09
CA PHE A 313 -7.19 9.64 20.46
C PHE A 313 -6.40 9.32 19.19
N LEU A 314 -6.31 10.27 18.25
CA LEU A 314 -5.58 10.06 17.00
C LEU A 314 -4.10 9.80 17.23
N LEU A 315 -3.47 10.44 18.22
CA LEU A 315 -2.08 10.17 18.58
C LEU A 315 -1.90 8.73 19.09
N GLY A 316 -2.78 8.29 19.99
CA GLY A 316 -2.76 6.93 20.53
C GLY A 316 -3.00 5.87 19.47
N ILE A 317 -3.98 6.09 18.58
CA ILE A 317 -4.26 5.18 17.46
C ILE A 317 -3.10 5.15 16.47
N ASN A 318 -2.47 6.29 16.14
CA ASN A 318 -1.30 6.30 15.30
C ASN A 318 -0.15 5.49 15.91
N ALA A 319 0.10 5.63 17.20
CA ALA A 319 1.13 4.84 17.88
C ALA A 319 0.80 3.32 17.85
N ALA A 320 -0.44 2.95 18.11
CA ALA A 320 -0.89 1.55 18.06
C ALA A 320 -0.79 0.95 16.66
N LEU A 321 -1.30 1.64 15.63
CA LEU A 321 -1.25 1.20 14.24
C LEU A 321 0.19 1.09 13.73
N PHE A 322 1.06 2.01 14.13
CA PHE A 322 2.48 1.97 13.79
C PHE A 322 3.14 0.70 14.33
N VAL A 323 2.92 0.41 15.61
CA VAL A 323 3.45 -0.83 16.22
C VAL A 323 2.88 -2.07 15.54
N ILE A 324 1.57 -2.13 15.27
CA ILE A 324 0.95 -3.28 14.61
C ILE A 324 1.51 -3.45 13.18
N GLY A 325 1.67 -2.36 12.44
CA GLY A 325 2.22 -2.38 11.08
C GLY A 325 3.66 -2.87 10.98
N MET A 326 4.44 -2.82 12.08
CA MET A 326 5.79 -3.42 12.12
C MET A 326 5.77 -4.96 12.04
N PHE A 327 4.64 -5.60 12.44
CA PHE A 327 4.52 -7.04 12.58
C PHE A 327 3.64 -7.69 11.52
N ILE A 328 2.63 -6.96 11.02
CA ILE A 328 1.59 -7.50 10.16
C ILE A 328 1.53 -6.66 8.87
N GLU A 329 1.37 -7.33 7.74
CA GLU A 329 1.20 -6.72 6.43
C GLU A 329 -0.05 -5.83 6.38
N THR A 330 0.02 -4.71 5.66
CA THR A 330 -1.02 -3.67 5.62
C THR A 330 -2.40 -4.20 5.26
N SER A 331 -2.51 -5.06 4.24
CA SER A 331 -3.81 -5.58 3.78
C SER A 331 -4.48 -6.43 4.85
N ALA A 332 -3.72 -7.30 5.50
CA ALA A 332 -4.22 -8.15 6.58
C ALA A 332 -4.64 -7.32 7.82
N SER A 333 -3.82 -6.32 8.17
CA SER A 333 -4.11 -5.41 9.28
C SER A 333 -5.38 -4.60 9.05
N VAL A 334 -5.56 -4.06 7.84
CA VAL A 334 -6.75 -3.27 7.47
C VAL A 334 -8.03 -4.10 7.63
N VAL A 335 -8.07 -5.30 7.06
CA VAL A 335 -9.29 -6.14 7.08
C VAL A 335 -9.72 -6.51 8.52
N VAL A 336 -8.75 -6.71 9.41
CA VAL A 336 -9.03 -7.06 10.82
C VAL A 336 -9.36 -5.83 11.66
N LEU A 337 -8.58 -4.76 11.51
CA LEU A 337 -8.65 -3.62 12.43
C LEU A 337 -9.65 -2.54 11.99
N ALA A 338 -9.87 -2.36 10.67
CA ALA A 338 -10.75 -1.29 10.20
C ALA A 338 -12.20 -1.41 10.75
N PRO A 339 -12.86 -2.59 10.69
CA PRO A 339 -14.21 -2.72 11.22
C PRO A 339 -14.29 -2.59 12.75
N LEU A 340 -13.19 -2.77 13.47
CA LEU A 340 -13.12 -2.62 14.91
C LEU A 340 -12.87 -1.17 15.34
N LEU A 341 -11.99 -0.48 14.61
CA LEU A 341 -11.52 0.85 15.01
C LEU A 341 -12.35 1.99 14.41
N LEU A 342 -12.94 1.80 13.21
CA LEU A 342 -13.71 2.86 12.55
C LEU A 342 -14.93 3.32 13.38
N PRO A 343 -15.77 2.42 13.97
CA PRO A 343 -16.88 2.85 14.81
C PRO A 343 -16.42 3.70 16.00
N VAL A 344 -15.27 3.35 16.58
CA VAL A 344 -14.68 4.11 17.68
C VAL A 344 -14.16 5.46 17.18
N ALA A 345 -13.46 5.50 16.06
CA ALA A 345 -12.95 6.74 15.47
C ALA A 345 -14.10 7.73 15.16
N MET A 346 -15.24 7.20 14.70
CA MET A 346 -16.43 8.02 14.44
C MET A 346 -17.02 8.61 15.74
N GLN A 347 -16.96 7.92 16.89
CA GLN A 347 -17.36 8.47 18.20
C GLN A 347 -16.49 9.67 18.58
N PHE A 348 -15.22 9.71 18.18
CA PHE A 348 -14.32 10.86 18.37
C PHE A 348 -14.44 11.91 17.24
N GLY A 349 -15.43 11.80 16.36
CA GLY A 349 -15.67 12.75 15.27
C GLY A 349 -14.64 12.68 14.13
N VAL A 350 -14.05 11.50 13.91
CA VAL A 350 -13.18 11.28 12.74
C VAL A 350 -14.02 10.77 11.57
N GLU A 351 -13.88 11.40 10.43
CA GLU A 351 -14.61 11.04 9.22
C GLU A 351 -14.04 9.72 8.63
N PRO A 352 -14.90 8.79 8.14
CA PRO A 352 -14.48 7.45 7.72
C PRO A 352 -13.39 7.40 6.67
N VAL A 353 -13.47 8.22 5.61
CA VAL A 353 -12.47 8.26 4.53
C VAL A 353 -11.14 8.77 5.06
N HIS A 354 -11.18 9.82 5.91
CA HIS A 354 -9.99 10.36 6.54
C HIS A 354 -9.30 9.32 7.44
N PHE A 355 -10.08 8.60 8.24
CA PHE A 355 -9.55 7.53 9.09
C PHE A 355 -8.93 6.40 8.24
N GLY A 356 -9.54 6.05 7.11
CA GLY A 356 -9.01 5.08 6.17
C GLY A 356 -7.63 5.48 5.63
N ILE A 357 -7.45 6.75 5.26
CA ILE A 357 -6.15 7.27 4.82
C ILE A 357 -5.12 7.23 5.95
N ILE A 358 -5.48 7.68 7.15
CA ILE A 358 -4.58 7.60 8.32
C ILE A 358 -4.14 6.15 8.55
N MET A 359 -5.07 5.20 8.55
CA MET A 359 -4.79 3.80 8.78
C MET A 359 -3.85 3.21 7.72
N VAL A 360 -4.14 3.45 6.43
CA VAL A 360 -3.33 2.92 5.33
C VAL A 360 -1.91 3.51 5.36
N VAL A 361 -1.77 4.83 5.53
CA VAL A 361 -0.45 5.49 5.60
C VAL A 361 0.36 5.00 6.80
N ASN A 362 -0.29 4.83 7.94
CA ASN A 362 0.36 4.40 9.17
C ASN A 362 0.85 2.94 9.09
N LEU A 363 -0.01 2.03 8.62
CA LEU A 363 0.36 0.63 8.42
C LEU A 363 1.44 0.46 7.35
N ALA A 364 1.40 1.27 6.28
CA ALA A 364 2.46 1.33 5.28
C ALA A 364 3.80 1.73 5.91
N LEU A 365 3.81 2.77 6.76
CA LEU A 365 5.00 3.17 7.51
C LEU A 365 5.54 2.01 8.39
N GLY A 366 4.66 1.21 8.98
CA GLY A 366 5.05 0.01 9.72
C GLY A 366 5.81 -1.01 8.86
N MET A 367 5.42 -1.19 7.59
CA MET A 367 6.07 -2.14 6.67
C MET A 367 7.52 -1.80 6.31
N ILE A 368 7.97 -0.59 6.57
CA ILE A 368 9.38 -0.19 6.45
C ILE A 368 10.10 -0.07 7.79
N THR A 369 9.45 -0.50 8.87
CA THR A 369 10.04 -0.33 10.21
C THR A 369 10.35 -1.69 10.84
N PRO A 370 11.59 -1.91 11.37
CA PRO A 370 11.91 -3.12 12.11
C PRO A 370 10.94 -3.33 13.29
N PRO A 371 10.68 -4.59 13.75
CA PRO A 371 11.52 -5.78 13.53
C PRO A 371 11.21 -6.57 12.23
N PHE A 372 9.96 -6.56 11.72
CA PHE A 372 9.65 -7.40 10.57
C PHE A 372 9.67 -6.62 9.24
N GLY A 373 9.04 -5.48 9.14
CA GLY A 373 9.08 -4.61 7.96
C GLY A 373 9.13 -5.34 6.60
N VAL A 374 8.03 -5.93 6.15
CA VAL A 374 7.99 -6.82 4.95
C VAL A 374 8.68 -6.20 3.74
N ASN A 375 8.54 -4.88 3.58
CA ASN A 375 9.13 -4.16 2.46
C ASN A 375 10.66 -3.97 2.60
N LEU A 376 11.17 -3.99 3.84
CA LEU A 376 12.61 -4.02 4.09
C LEU A 376 13.24 -5.33 3.64
N PHE A 377 12.59 -6.47 3.89
CA PHE A 377 13.08 -7.76 3.40
C PHE A 377 13.10 -7.82 1.88
N ALA A 378 12.09 -7.25 1.21
CA ALA A 378 12.10 -7.13 -0.25
C ALA A 378 13.30 -6.30 -0.74
N ALA A 379 13.57 -5.15 -0.12
CA ALA A 379 14.70 -4.30 -0.46
C ALA A 379 16.06 -4.97 -0.14
N CYS A 380 16.15 -5.70 0.97
CA CYS A 380 17.32 -6.52 1.31
C CYS A 380 17.60 -7.59 0.26
N ALA A 381 16.56 -8.29 -0.20
CA ALA A 381 16.68 -9.32 -1.24
C ALA A 381 17.19 -8.73 -2.56
N VAL A 382 16.67 -7.56 -2.98
CA VAL A 382 17.12 -6.89 -4.19
C VAL A 382 18.54 -6.34 -4.07
N ALA A 383 18.90 -5.79 -2.90
CA ALA A 383 20.21 -5.19 -2.67
C ALA A 383 21.30 -6.21 -2.32
N GLY A 384 20.95 -7.45 -1.98
CA GLY A 384 21.88 -8.46 -1.48
C GLY A 384 22.51 -8.06 -0.14
N LEU A 385 21.77 -7.38 0.74
CA LEU A 385 22.25 -6.87 2.01
C LEU A 385 21.45 -7.45 3.19
N PRO A 386 22.10 -7.66 4.35
CA PRO A 386 21.39 -8.02 5.56
C PRO A 386 20.63 -6.81 6.14
N LEU A 387 19.52 -7.10 6.84
CA LEU A 387 18.59 -6.10 7.37
C LEU A 387 19.28 -5.07 8.28
N GLU A 388 20.21 -5.50 9.10
CA GLU A 388 20.91 -4.67 10.08
C GLU A 388 21.63 -3.47 9.45
N ARG A 389 22.08 -3.63 8.20
CA ARG A 389 22.74 -2.53 7.45
C ARG A 389 21.77 -1.46 6.98
N LEU A 390 20.49 -1.82 6.80
CA LEU A 390 19.47 -0.88 6.35
C LEU A 390 18.90 -0.04 7.50
N VAL A 391 18.87 -0.56 8.72
CA VAL A 391 18.19 0.08 9.87
C VAL A 391 18.67 1.52 10.08
N ARG A 392 19.99 1.75 10.10
CA ARG A 392 20.55 3.07 10.39
C ARG A 392 20.26 4.12 9.29
N PRO A 393 20.48 3.83 8.00
CA PRO A 393 20.11 4.72 6.91
C PRO A 393 18.59 4.91 6.75
N LEU A 394 17.78 4.01 7.26
CA LEU A 394 16.32 4.06 7.19
C LEU A 394 15.70 5.09 8.14
N ILE A 395 16.29 5.31 9.30
CA ILE A 395 15.73 6.19 10.35
C ILE A 395 15.27 7.55 9.81
N PRO A 396 16.07 8.30 9.03
CA PRO A 396 15.64 9.59 8.51
C PRO A 396 14.40 9.50 7.58
N PHE A 397 14.30 8.44 6.78
CA PHE A 397 13.13 8.23 5.91
C PHE A 397 11.87 7.97 6.73
N VAL A 398 11.95 7.12 7.75
CA VAL A 398 10.86 6.85 8.70
C VAL A 398 10.43 8.15 9.37
N LEU A 399 11.36 8.98 9.85
CA LEU A 399 11.05 10.27 10.48
C LEU A 399 10.35 11.23 9.52
N VAL A 400 10.75 11.29 8.24
CA VAL A 400 10.09 12.10 7.21
C VAL A 400 8.66 11.62 7.01
N VAL A 401 8.43 10.31 6.90
CA VAL A 401 7.07 9.77 6.72
C VAL A 401 6.21 9.96 7.97
N ILE A 402 6.78 9.81 9.19
CA ILE A 402 6.08 10.13 10.45
C ILE A 402 5.65 11.61 10.46
N ALA A 403 6.53 12.52 10.09
CA ALA A 403 6.19 13.94 10.03
C ALA A 403 5.02 14.20 9.04
N CYS A 404 5.06 13.59 7.86
CA CYS A 404 3.95 13.66 6.90
C CYS A 404 2.67 13.04 7.45
N LEU A 405 2.76 11.88 8.12
CA LEU A 405 1.61 11.22 8.76
C LEU A 405 0.97 12.12 9.80
N MET A 406 1.76 12.80 10.65
CA MET A 406 1.21 13.74 11.63
C MET A 406 0.50 14.92 10.95
N VAL A 407 1.07 15.47 9.88
CA VAL A 407 0.40 16.53 9.11
C VAL A 407 -0.90 16.03 8.50
N ILE A 408 -0.92 14.83 7.89
CA ILE A 408 -2.12 14.20 7.31
C ILE A 408 -3.17 13.99 8.40
N THR A 409 -2.78 13.44 9.56
CA THR A 409 -3.67 13.10 10.68
C THR A 409 -4.39 14.33 11.23
N TYR A 410 -3.67 15.44 11.41
CA TYR A 410 -4.24 16.63 12.06
C TYR A 410 -4.74 17.70 11.07
N TRP A 411 -4.54 17.51 9.77
CA TRP A 411 -5.09 18.37 8.73
C TRP A 411 -5.97 17.57 7.76
N PRO A 412 -7.25 17.34 8.11
CA PRO A 412 -8.18 16.55 7.28
C PRO A 412 -8.34 17.06 5.86
N GLY A 413 -8.13 18.36 5.61
CA GLY A 413 -8.17 18.94 4.28
C GLY A 413 -7.21 18.32 3.27
N LEU A 414 -6.11 17.69 3.71
CA LEU A 414 -5.20 16.96 2.83
C LEU A 414 -5.82 15.67 2.26
N SER A 415 -6.65 15.01 3.04
CA SER A 415 -7.36 13.79 2.61
C SER A 415 -8.72 14.13 1.98
N LEU A 416 -9.47 15.03 2.60
CA LEU A 416 -10.87 15.30 2.24
C LEU A 416 -11.03 16.40 1.20
N GLY A 417 -10.11 17.38 1.13
CA GLY A 417 -10.28 18.56 0.29
C GLY A 417 -10.43 18.24 -1.21
N LEU A 418 -9.62 17.33 -1.74
CA LEU A 418 -9.74 16.93 -3.15
C LEU A 418 -10.99 16.06 -3.38
N ARG A 419 -11.36 15.19 -2.41
CA ARG A 419 -12.61 14.44 -2.44
C ARG A 419 -13.82 15.37 -2.49
N ASP A 420 -13.87 16.34 -1.60
CA ASP A 420 -14.99 17.27 -1.50
C ASP A 420 -15.15 18.10 -2.78
N LEU A 421 -14.06 18.49 -3.44
CA LEU A 421 -14.09 19.17 -4.73
C LEU A 421 -14.67 18.32 -5.87
N VAL A 422 -14.41 17.02 -5.87
CA VAL A 422 -14.85 16.11 -6.95
C VAL A 422 -16.26 15.59 -6.71
N TYR A 423 -16.62 15.31 -5.45
CA TYR A 423 -17.94 14.77 -5.09
C TYR A 423 -18.92 15.83 -4.55
N ALA A 424 -18.49 17.10 -4.40
CA ALA A 424 -19.39 18.23 -4.10
C ALA A 424 -20.23 18.60 -5.34
N LYS A 425 -21.12 17.67 -5.73
CA LYS A 425 -22.17 17.93 -6.73
C LYS A 425 -23.54 17.77 -6.13
#